data_0f331635fe56300c16303e28719706e4
#
_entry.id   0f331635fe56300c16303e28719706e4
#
_cell.length_a   1.000
_cell.length_b   1.000
_cell.length_c   1.000
_cell.angle_alpha   90.00
_cell.angle_beta   90.00
_cell.angle_gamma   90.00
#
_symmetry.space_group_name_H-M   'P 1'
#
loop_
_entity.id
_entity.type
_entity.pdbx_description
1 polymer ?
#
loop_
_entity_poly.entity_id
_entity_poly.type
_entity_poly.pdbx_seq_one_letter_code
_entity_poly.pdbx_strand_id
1 'polypeptide(L)'
;MENTTTERIVEIVAAQKEFFRSGKTLDIEYRLSALRALKAALKRWEKPLADALWADLHKSYEEAYLTELSIVLGEIDNHISHLKSWAAPKRCATPIKMFPSRSKVINEPLGSSLIIAPWNYPVQLLLNPLVGAISAGCTAILKPSPYVESVSKVVGELIAETFESNYIAVVQGNRDVNTTLLEQRYDIIFFTGSPSLGRKVMAAAAKNLTPVVLELGGKSPCIVDRGAAIATVARRIAWGKSLNAGQTCIAPDYLLVHKEVKSQLIEALSREFTSLLGDNPKQCKHFVRIVNDKAFDRLVGYLEGADIVVGGEYDKGERYIAPTIVDNVDTDSPIMQEEIFGPIFPVVTFESTEEAVKFVTEREKPLALYYFGDNKSAEYVLKHTSSGGACVNDTIMHIANERLPFGGVGNSGMSSYHGRESFDVFSHRRAVVTTPTWIDVPFRYMPYKMFSLVKKIL
;
A
#
# COMPACT_ATOMS: atom_id res chain seq x y z
N MET A 1 24.75 6.09 2.62
CA MET A 1 23.98 6.89 1.61
C MET A 1 24.17 8.37 1.87
N GLU A 2 24.51 9.18 0.84
CA GLU A 2 24.66 10.62 0.95
C GLU A 2 23.29 11.33 0.97
N ASN A 3 23.15 12.35 1.83
CA ASN A 3 21.93 13.12 1.92
C ASN A 3 21.84 14.14 0.78
N THR A 4 20.71 14.20 0.10
CA THR A 4 20.41 15.32 -0.81
C THR A 4 20.32 16.60 0.01
N THR A 5 21.00 17.67 -0.42
CA THR A 5 21.05 18.94 0.34
C THR A 5 19.70 19.64 0.33
N THR A 6 19.47 20.49 1.32
CA THR A 6 18.24 21.30 1.43
C THR A 6 18.05 22.19 0.20
N GLU A 7 19.12 22.84 -0.27
CA GLU A 7 19.10 23.70 -1.45
C GLU A 7 18.66 22.91 -2.68
N ARG A 8 19.24 21.71 -2.88
CA ARG A 8 18.87 20.85 -4.00
C ARG A 8 17.42 20.39 -3.97
N ILE A 9 16.89 20.09 -2.77
CA ILE A 9 15.48 19.75 -2.60
C ILE A 9 14.56 20.91 -3.02
N VAL A 10 14.87 22.12 -2.55
CA VAL A 10 14.10 23.34 -2.90
C VAL A 10 14.15 23.61 -4.42
N GLU A 11 15.32 23.47 -5.05
CA GLU A 11 15.47 23.60 -6.49
C GLU A 11 14.61 22.60 -7.27
N ILE A 12 14.64 21.31 -6.88
CA ILE A 12 13.84 20.26 -7.53
C ILE A 12 12.35 20.58 -7.40
N VAL A 13 11.87 20.93 -6.21
CA VAL A 13 10.46 21.27 -5.96
C VAL A 13 10.03 22.46 -6.83
N ALA A 14 10.86 23.49 -6.91
CA ALA A 14 10.58 24.68 -7.75
C ALA A 14 10.52 24.32 -9.23
N ALA A 15 11.52 23.56 -9.74
CA ALA A 15 11.59 23.12 -11.12
C ALA A 15 10.41 22.24 -11.52
N GLN A 16 9.95 21.33 -10.63
CA GLN A 16 8.78 20.48 -10.88
C GLN A 16 7.48 21.28 -10.96
N LYS A 17 7.30 22.28 -10.12
CA LYS A 17 6.16 23.20 -10.21
C LYS A 17 6.13 23.99 -11.51
N GLU A 18 7.30 24.48 -11.96
CA GLU A 18 7.43 25.19 -13.23
C GLU A 18 7.11 24.26 -14.41
N PHE A 19 7.67 23.04 -14.39
CA PHE A 19 7.40 22.04 -15.42
C PHE A 19 5.92 21.66 -15.49
N PHE A 20 5.26 21.46 -14.33
CA PHE A 20 3.82 21.20 -14.30
C PHE A 20 3.01 22.36 -14.90
N ARG A 21 3.36 23.62 -14.57
CA ARG A 21 2.71 24.82 -15.13
C ARG A 21 2.84 24.95 -16.64
N SER A 22 3.88 24.35 -17.23
CA SER A 22 4.05 24.34 -18.70
C SER A 22 2.91 23.61 -19.43
N GLY A 23 2.13 22.79 -18.70
CA GLY A 23 1.05 21.98 -19.25
C GLY A 23 1.50 20.77 -20.07
N LYS A 24 2.81 20.47 -20.16
CA LYS A 24 3.35 19.36 -20.95
C LYS A 24 2.78 18.01 -20.51
N THR A 25 2.55 17.83 -19.20
CA THR A 25 1.98 16.60 -18.63
C THR A 25 0.48 16.44 -18.87
N LEU A 26 -0.21 17.44 -19.42
CA LEU A 26 -1.63 17.34 -19.79
C LEU A 26 -1.82 16.48 -21.04
N ASP A 27 -0.81 16.38 -21.91
CA ASP A 27 -0.85 15.52 -23.09
C ASP A 27 -0.82 14.04 -22.71
N ILE A 28 -1.80 13.30 -23.19
CA ILE A 28 -1.96 11.86 -22.92
C ILE A 28 -0.83 11.04 -23.56
N GLU A 29 -0.36 11.42 -24.75
CA GLU A 29 0.73 10.70 -25.41
C GLU A 29 2.06 10.91 -24.67
N TYR A 30 2.27 12.10 -24.08
CA TYR A 30 3.41 12.34 -23.21
C TYR A 30 3.41 11.39 -21.99
N ARG A 31 2.26 11.24 -21.32
CA ARG A 31 2.10 10.33 -20.17
C ARG A 31 2.30 8.86 -20.58
N LEU A 32 1.72 8.44 -21.71
CA LEU A 32 1.91 7.08 -22.25
C LEU A 32 3.38 6.82 -22.61
N SER A 33 4.07 7.82 -23.16
CA SER A 33 5.50 7.74 -23.48
C SER A 33 6.33 7.58 -22.19
N ALA A 34 6.01 8.32 -21.14
CA ALA A 34 6.67 8.24 -19.84
C ALA A 34 6.46 6.85 -19.19
N LEU A 35 5.25 6.30 -19.24
CA LEU A 35 4.97 4.94 -18.75
C LEU A 35 5.75 3.88 -19.51
N ARG A 36 5.83 3.98 -20.84
CA ARG A 36 6.63 3.06 -21.67
C ARG A 36 8.13 3.17 -21.37
N ALA A 37 8.63 4.40 -21.14
CA ALA A 37 10.01 4.63 -20.75
C ALA A 37 10.33 3.98 -19.38
N LEU A 38 9.45 4.16 -18.38
CA LEU A 38 9.59 3.50 -17.08
C LEU A 38 9.58 1.96 -17.20
N LYS A 39 8.66 1.40 -18.02
CA LYS A 39 8.61 -0.04 -18.28
C LYS A 39 9.91 -0.56 -18.91
N ALA A 40 10.43 0.14 -19.90
CA ALA A 40 11.67 -0.21 -20.56
C ALA A 40 12.88 -0.14 -19.60
N ALA A 41 12.91 0.90 -18.75
CA ALA A 41 13.93 1.05 -17.72
C ALA A 41 13.90 -0.09 -16.71
N LEU A 42 12.72 -0.43 -16.17
CA LEU A 42 12.57 -1.55 -15.23
C LEU A 42 13.09 -2.88 -15.81
N LYS A 43 12.82 -3.15 -17.09
CA LYS A 43 13.34 -4.36 -17.76
C LYS A 43 14.86 -4.35 -17.93
N ARG A 44 15.47 -3.19 -18.21
CA ARG A 44 16.94 -3.07 -18.29
C ARG A 44 17.60 -3.20 -16.93
N TRP A 45 16.97 -2.67 -15.89
CA TRP A 45 17.49 -2.61 -14.54
C TRP A 45 17.03 -3.78 -13.66
N GLU A 46 16.37 -4.81 -14.23
CA GLU A 46 15.84 -5.97 -13.50
C GLU A 46 16.90 -6.65 -12.65
N LYS A 47 18.04 -7.01 -13.26
CA LYS A 47 19.14 -7.68 -12.54
C LYS A 47 19.78 -6.76 -11.49
N PRO A 48 20.17 -5.50 -11.77
CA PRO A 48 20.68 -4.57 -10.75
C PRO A 48 19.72 -4.38 -9.57
N LEU A 49 18.40 -4.29 -9.81
CA LEU A 49 17.40 -4.18 -8.75
C LEU A 49 17.33 -5.46 -7.90
N ALA A 50 17.35 -6.64 -8.51
CA ALA A 50 17.34 -7.90 -7.79
C ALA A 50 18.62 -8.09 -6.96
N ASP A 51 19.79 -7.75 -7.51
CA ASP A 51 21.06 -7.79 -6.79
C ASP A 51 21.07 -6.84 -5.58
N ALA A 52 20.48 -5.65 -5.72
CA ALA A 52 20.34 -4.68 -4.63
C ALA A 52 19.36 -5.17 -3.54
N LEU A 53 18.25 -5.80 -3.93
CA LEU A 53 17.29 -6.41 -2.99
C LEU A 53 17.91 -7.58 -2.23
N TRP A 54 18.76 -8.36 -2.88
CA TRP A 54 19.54 -9.38 -2.22
C TRP A 54 20.55 -8.79 -1.23
N ALA A 55 21.28 -7.76 -1.62
CA ALA A 55 22.28 -7.10 -0.76
C ALA A 55 21.65 -6.48 0.51
N ASP A 56 20.50 -5.84 0.40
CA ASP A 56 19.86 -5.14 1.52
C ASP A 56 18.99 -6.06 2.39
N LEU A 57 18.28 -7.02 1.79
CA LEU A 57 17.23 -7.81 2.45
C LEU A 57 17.46 -9.33 2.36
N HIS A 58 18.44 -9.81 1.62
CA HIS A 58 18.57 -11.23 1.27
C HIS A 58 17.33 -11.77 0.52
N LYS A 59 16.65 -10.90 -0.24
CA LYS A 59 15.49 -11.28 -1.03
C LYS A 59 15.95 -11.98 -2.31
N SER A 60 15.54 -13.23 -2.51
CA SER A 60 15.92 -14.00 -3.71
C SER A 60 15.42 -13.33 -4.99
N TYR A 61 16.08 -13.64 -6.12
CA TYR A 61 15.65 -13.12 -7.42
C TYR A 61 14.19 -13.46 -7.72
N GLU A 62 13.78 -14.69 -7.44
CA GLU A 62 12.41 -15.16 -7.67
C GLU A 62 11.40 -14.37 -6.84
N GLU A 63 11.67 -14.14 -5.55
CA GLU A 63 10.79 -13.35 -4.69
C GLU A 63 10.81 -11.87 -5.09
N ALA A 64 11.97 -11.30 -5.39
CA ALA A 64 12.12 -9.93 -5.88
C ALA A 64 11.31 -9.70 -7.17
N TYR A 65 11.37 -10.64 -8.11
CA TYR A 65 10.61 -10.55 -9.35
C TYR A 65 9.10 -10.64 -9.09
N LEU A 66 8.66 -11.67 -8.34
CA LEU A 66 7.24 -11.96 -8.13
C LEU A 66 6.53 -10.90 -7.26
N THR A 67 7.22 -10.32 -6.28
CA THR A 67 6.59 -9.44 -5.28
C THR A 67 6.86 -7.96 -5.50
N GLU A 68 7.83 -7.62 -6.36
CA GLU A 68 8.16 -6.22 -6.64
C GLU A 68 8.10 -5.89 -8.12
N LEU A 69 8.97 -6.48 -8.94
CA LEU A 69 9.12 -6.08 -10.35
C LEU A 69 7.90 -6.41 -11.20
N SER A 70 7.37 -7.64 -11.10
CA SER A 70 6.21 -8.06 -11.89
C SER A 70 4.95 -7.27 -11.55
N ILE A 71 4.78 -6.87 -10.28
CA ILE A 71 3.64 -6.08 -9.83
C ILE A 71 3.70 -4.69 -10.47
N VAL A 72 4.87 -4.02 -10.46
CA VAL A 72 5.02 -2.70 -11.09
C VAL A 72 4.85 -2.79 -12.61
N LEU A 73 5.40 -3.84 -13.25
CA LEU A 73 5.23 -4.05 -14.68
C LEU A 73 3.76 -4.27 -15.07
N GLY A 74 3.02 -5.04 -14.26
CA GLY A 74 1.58 -5.25 -14.43
C GLY A 74 0.78 -3.95 -14.29
N GLU A 75 1.08 -3.15 -13.25
CA GLU A 75 0.45 -1.85 -13.02
C GLU A 75 0.69 -0.90 -14.20
N ILE A 76 1.93 -0.83 -14.72
CA ILE A 76 2.24 -0.01 -15.92
C ILE A 76 1.43 -0.48 -17.12
N ASP A 77 1.31 -1.80 -17.37
CA ASP A 77 0.56 -2.34 -18.49
C ASP A 77 -0.93 -2.05 -18.39
N ASN A 78 -1.49 -2.17 -17.20
CA ASN A 78 -2.86 -1.80 -16.92
C ASN A 78 -3.11 -0.31 -17.23
N HIS A 79 -2.23 0.57 -16.76
CA HIS A 79 -2.34 2.01 -17.00
C HIS A 79 -2.18 2.37 -18.50
N ILE A 80 -1.18 1.80 -19.20
CA ILE A 80 -1.01 2.03 -20.65
C ILE A 80 -2.29 1.64 -21.41
N SER A 81 -2.90 0.53 -21.03
CA SER A 81 -4.10 -0.01 -21.71
C SER A 81 -5.35 0.85 -21.49
N HIS A 82 -5.47 1.50 -20.33
CA HIS A 82 -6.71 2.15 -19.92
C HIS A 82 -6.63 3.69 -19.84
N LEU A 83 -5.43 4.30 -19.83
CA LEU A 83 -5.25 5.72 -19.56
C LEU A 83 -6.12 6.62 -20.44
N LYS A 84 -6.22 6.35 -21.75
CA LYS A 84 -7.06 7.15 -22.67
C LYS A 84 -8.53 7.16 -22.23
N SER A 85 -9.03 6.03 -21.75
CA SER A 85 -10.44 5.91 -21.30
C SER A 85 -10.66 6.57 -19.93
N TRP A 86 -9.69 6.43 -19.01
CA TRP A 86 -9.78 7.04 -17.67
C TRP A 86 -9.69 8.56 -17.71
N ALA A 87 -8.82 9.11 -18.56
CA ALA A 87 -8.62 10.55 -18.71
C ALA A 87 -9.73 11.23 -19.55
N ALA A 88 -10.52 10.46 -20.31
CA ALA A 88 -11.58 11.02 -21.14
C ALA A 88 -12.68 11.69 -20.31
N PRO A 89 -13.21 12.85 -20.73
CA PRO A 89 -14.31 13.51 -20.07
C PRO A 89 -15.55 12.60 -20.00
N LYS A 90 -16.09 12.38 -18.81
CA LYS A 90 -17.26 11.53 -18.58
C LYS A 90 -18.54 12.37 -18.60
N ARG A 91 -19.43 12.12 -19.54
CA ARG A 91 -20.76 12.76 -19.55
C ARG A 91 -21.59 12.26 -18.36
N CYS A 92 -22.31 13.19 -17.74
CA CYS A 92 -23.25 12.91 -16.66
C CYS A 92 -24.66 13.29 -17.10
N ALA A 93 -25.67 12.59 -16.57
CA ALA A 93 -27.06 12.97 -16.76
C ALA A 93 -27.29 14.39 -16.23
N THR A 94 -27.89 15.25 -17.07
CA THR A 94 -28.25 16.62 -16.67
C THR A 94 -29.75 16.63 -16.36
N PRO A 95 -30.17 17.04 -15.15
CA PRO A 95 -31.59 17.12 -14.81
C PRO A 95 -32.34 18.01 -15.79
N ILE A 96 -33.60 17.64 -16.12
CA ILE A 96 -34.44 18.37 -17.08
C ILE A 96 -34.62 19.86 -16.72
N LYS A 97 -34.62 20.16 -15.44
CA LYS A 97 -34.70 21.56 -14.92
C LYS A 97 -33.50 22.43 -15.31
N MET A 98 -32.41 21.82 -15.80
CA MET A 98 -31.22 22.52 -16.30
C MET A 98 -31.18 22.58 -17.84
N PHE A 99 -32.25 22.13 -18.51
CA PHE A 99 -32.31 22.21 -19.98
C PHE A 99 -32.08 23.67 -20.45
N PRO A 100 -31.29 23.88 -21.51
CA PRO A 100 -30.59 22.93 -22.38
C PRO A 100 -29.10 22.65 -22.03
N SER A 101 -28.74 22.80 -20.76
CA SER A 101 -27.36 22.58 -20.29
C SER A 101 -26.92 21.13 -20.46
N ARG A 102 -25.59 20.93 -20.50
CA ARG A 102 -24.95 19.60 -20.54
C ARG A 102 -23.93 19.50 -19.43
N SER A 103 -23.85 18.34 -18.79
CA SER A 103 -22.95 18.09 -17.66
C SER A 103 -21.88 17.07 -18.00
N LYS A 104 -20.67 17.29 -17.54
CA LYS A 104 -19.56 16.33 -17.62
C LYS A 104 -18.63 16.45 -16.42
N VAL A 105 -17.87 15.40 -16.14
CA VAL A 105 -16.72 15.41 -15.23
C VAL A 105 -15.44 15.30 -16.05
N ILE A 106 -14.46 16.12 -15.71
CA ILE A 106 -13.10 16.07 -16.29
C ILE A 106 -12.15 15.69 -15.18
N ASN A 107 -11.30 14.67 -15.42
CA ASN A 107 -10.19 14.34 -14.55
C ASN A 107 -9.00 15.24 -14.93
N GLU A 108 -8.47 15.97 -13.95
CA GLU A 108 -7.29 16.81 -14.12
C GLU A 108 -6.23 16.44 -13.07
N PRO A 109 -4.91 16.49 -13.41
CA PRO A 109 -3.85 16.17 -12.45
C PRO A 109 -3.90 17.12 -11.25
N LEU A 110 -3.61 16.60 -10.05
CA LEU A 110 -3.50 17.43 -8.85
C LEU A 110 -2.31 18.41 -8.95
N GLY A 111 -1.16 17.96 -9.44
CA GLY A 111 0.02 18.83 -9.57
C GLY A 111 1.34 18.12 -9.21
N SER A 112 2.10 18.72 -8.30
CA SER A 112 3.34 18.14 -7.78
C SER A 112 3.05 17.13 -6.68
N SER A 113 3.66 15.95 -6.75
CA SER A 113 3.47 14.88 -5.77
C SER A 113 4.76 14.53 -5.03
N LEU A 114 4.63 14.18 -3.75
CA LEU A 114 5.69 13.58 -2.94
C LEU A 114 5.30 12.14 -2.63
N ILE A 115 6.16 11.18 -2.96
CA ILE A 115 5.97 9.74 -2.70
C ILE A 115 7.07 9.26 -1.77
N ILE A 116 6.70 8.87 -0.55
CA ILE A 116 7.63 8.36 0.48
C ILE A 116 7.34 6.88 0.69
N ALA A 117 8.34 6.03 0.42
CA ALA A 117 8.21 4.58 0.50
C ALA A 117 9.00 3.97 1.66
N PRO A 118 8.54 2.84 2.21
CA PRO A 118 9.22 2.05 3.22
C PRO A 118 10.33 1.17 2.61
N TRP A 119 10.86 0.30 3.43
CA TRP A 119 12.01 -0.54 3.11
C TRP A 119 11.67 -2.00 2.76
N ASN A 120 10.45 -2.46 3.06
CA ASN A 120 10.11 -3.89 2.97
C ASN A 120 9.82 -4.39 1.55
N TYR A 121 9.19 -3.56 0.73
CA TYR A 121 9.04 -3.73 -0.72
C TYR A 121 9.43 -2.42 -1.41
N PRO A 122 10.74 -2.07 -1.38
CA PRO A 122 11.19 -0.72 -1.68
C PRO A 122 11.04 -0.32 -3.15
N VAL A 123 11.03 -1.26 -4.07
CA VAL A 123 10.80 -1.01 -5.50
C VAL A 123 9.31 -0.86 -5.78
N GLN A 124 8.51 -1.82 -5.35
CA GLN A 124 7.08 -1.86 -5.61
C GLN A 124 6.35 -0.68 -4.94
N LEU A 125 6.58 -0.44 -3.64
CA LEU A 125 5.90 0.60 -2.88
C LEU A 125 6.34 2.03 -3.24
N LEU A 126 7.45 2.18 -3.97
CA LEU A 126 7.88 3.46 -4.52
C LEU A 126 7.33 3.69 -5.93
N LEU A 127 7.36 2.67 -6.78
CA LEU A 127 7.08 2.83 -8.21
C LEU A 127 5.61 2.62 -8.57
N ASN A 128 4.83 1.82 -7.84
CA ASN A 128 3.39 1.72 -8.09
C ASN A 128 2.66 3.06 -7.92
N PRO A 129 2.86 3.82 -6.83
CA PRO A 129 2.30 5.18 -6.74
C PRO A 129 2.82 6.12 -7.84
N LEU A 130 4.08 5.97 -8.26
CA LEU A 130 4.64 6.74 -9.38
C LEU A 130 3.89 6.48 -10.68
N VAL A 131 3.51 5.22 -10.97
CA VAL A 131 2.69 4.88 -12.14
C VAL A 131 1.37 5.67 -12.13
N GLY A 132 0.72 5.73 -10.96
CA GLY A 132 -0.49 6.54 -10.76
C GLY A 132 -0.25 8.03 -11.01
N ALA A 133 0.81 8.59 -10.45
CA ALA A 133 1.18 10.00 -10.61
C ALA A 133 1.46 10.36 -12.08
N ILE A 134 2.25 9.55 -12.80
CA ILE A 134 2.51 9.72 -14.24
C ILE A 134 1.21 9.68 -15.04
N SER A 135 0.36 8.70 -14.77
CA SER A 135 -0.92 8.50 -15.47
C SER A 135 -1.88 9.67 -15.27
N ALA A 136 -1.97 10.20 -14.07
CA ALA A 136 -2.76 11.39 -13.77
C ALA A 136 -2.19 12.65 -14.43
N GLY A 137 -0.87 12.70 -14.68
CA GLY A 137 -0.15 13.85 -15.24
C GLY A 137 0.49 14.73 -14.16
N CYS A 138 0.79 14.18 -12.99
CA CYS A 138 1.55 14.84 -11.93
C CYS A 138 3.06 14.78 -12.19
N THR A 139 3.81 15.73 -11.62
CA THR A 139 5.25 15.56 -11.36
C THR A 139 5.46 14.80 -10.07
N ALA A 140 6.62 14.17 -9.88
CA ALA A 140 6.84 13.37 -8.67
C ALA A 140 8.24 13.50 -8.09
N ILE A 141 8.31 13.66 -6.77
CA ILE A 141 9.52 13.47 -5.98
C ILE A 141 9.39 12.13 -5.25
N LEU A 142 10.35 11.27 -5.45
CA LEU A 142 10.43 9.94 -4.86
C LEU A 142 11.42 9.96 -3.69
N LYS A 143 10.99 9.47 -2.54
CA LYS A 143 11.82 9.35 -1.36
C LYS A 143 11.88 7.88 -0.90
N PRO A 144 12.87 7.11 -1.37
CA PRO A 144 13.09 5.75 -0.90
C PRO A 144 13.58 5.72 0.54
N SER A 145 13.41 4.56 1.18
CA SER A 145 13.84 4.35 2.57
C SER A 145 15.36 4.35 2.70
N PRO A 146 15.94 4.98 3.73
CA PRO A 146 17.37 4.92 4.00
C PRO A 146 17.84 3.56 4.55
N TYR A 147 16.93 2.64 4.90
CA TYR A 147 17.28 1.32 5.42
C TYR A 147 17.65 0.30 4.34
N VAL A 148 17.40 0.62 3.07
CA VAL A 148 17.73 -0.20 1.88
C VAL A 148 18.58 0.64 0.92
N GLU A 149 19.82 0.82 1.31
CA GLU A 149 20.73 1.77 0.68
C GLU A 149 21.09 1.37 -0.75
N SER A 150 21.31 0.08 -1.00
CA SER A 150 21.63 -0.45 -2.33
C SER A 150 20.46 -0.26 -3.29
N VAL A 151 19.23 -0.59 -2.86
CA VAL A 151 18.02 -0.38 -3.66
C VAL A 151 17.79 1.10 -3.91
N SER A 152 17.95 1.95 -2.89
CA SER A 152 17.78 3.40 -3.01
C SER A 152 18.73 4.00 -4.06
N LYS A 153 19.98 3.54 -4.10
CA LYS A 153 20.97 3.96 -5.09
C LYS A 153 20.56 3.53 -6.49
N VAL A 154 20.27 2.25 -6.68
CA VAL A 154 19.92 1.66 -7.99
C VAL A 154 18.65 2.31 -8.56
N VAL A 155 17.62 2.54 -7.74
CA VAL A 155 16.40 3.24 -8.16
C VAL A 155 16.71 4.70 -8.51
N GLY A 156 17.61 5.36 -7.76
CA GLY A 156 18.06 6.71 -8.07
C GLY A 156 18.69 6.81 -9.46
N GLU A 157 19.58 5.88 -9.79
CA GLU A 157 20.25 5.79 -11.10
C GLU A 157 19.24 5.46 -12.22
N LEU A 158 18.33 4.52 -12.02
CA LEU A 158 17.26 4.17 -12.95
C LEU A 158 16.39 5.38 -13.30
N ILE A 159 15.95 6.13 -12.30
CA ILE A 159 15.09 7.30 -12.51
C ILE A 159 15.86 8.43 -13.19
N ALA A 160 17.11 8.70 -12.80
CA ALA A 160 17.95 9.74 -13.41
C ALA A 160 18.29 9.43 -14.87
N GLU A 161 18.44 8.15 -15.25
CA GLU A 161 18.62 7.73 -16.65
C GLU A 161 17.34 7.91 -17.48
N THR A 162 16.16 7.79 -16.82
CA THR A 162 14.87 7.71 -17.53
C THR A 162 14.16 9.04 -17.66
N PHE A 163 14.29 9.92 -16.66
CA PHE A 163 13.53 11.17 -16.55
C PHE A 163 14.39 12.36 -16.15
N GLU A 164 14.05 13.52 -16.66
CA GLU A 164 14.57 14.79 -16.18
C GLU A 164 14.06 15.08 -14.76
N SER A 165 14.93 15.65 -13.91
CA SER A 165 14.61 15.90 -12.49
C SER A 165 13.48 16.91 -12.26
N ASN A 166 13.18 17.75 -13.25
CA ASN A 166 12.04 18.66 -13.23
C ASN A 166 10.69 17.96 -13.47
N TYR A 167 10.71 16.69 -13.89
CA TYR A 167 9.51 15.87 -14.04
C TYR A 167 9.42 14.82 -12.95
N ILE A 168 10.42 13.94 -12.83
CA ILE A 168 10.50 12.90 -11.81
C ILE A 168 11.91 12.90 -11.23
N ALA A 169 12.02 12.99 -9.91
CA ALA A 169 13.31 13.03 -9.22
C ALA A 169 13.31 12.08 -8.01
N VAL A 170 14.48 11.50 -7.70
CA VAL A 170 14.73 10.79 -6.45
C VAL A 170 15.49 11.69 -5.50
N VAL A 171 14.98 11.84 -4.28
CA VAL A 171 15.66 12.52 -3.17
C VAL A 171 16.07 11.46 -2.16
N GLN A 172 17.37 11.33 -1.95
CA GLN A 172 17.96 10.35 -1.03
C GLN A 172 18.33 10.99 0.31
N GLY A 173 18.31 10.21 1.37
CA GLY A 173 18.79 10.65 2.68
C GLY A 173 17.98 10.14 3.87
N ASN A 174 18.40 10.58 5.04
CA ASN A 174 17.92 10.17 6.36
C ASN A 174 16.63 10.91 6.79
N ARG A 175 16.36 10.95 8.10
CA ARG A 175 15.16 11.60 8.66
C ARG A 175 15.15 13.12 8.47
N ASP A 176 16.31 13.77 8.42
CA ASP A 176 16.39 15.23 8.27
C ASP A 176 15.91 15.62 6.88
N VAL A 177 16.29 14.82 5.84
CA VAL A 177 15.79 14.97 4.48
C VAL A 177 14.26 14.81 4.41
N ASN A 178 13.69 13.86 5.16
CA ASN A 178 12.23 13.72 5.24
C ASN A 178 11.58 14.98 5.85
N THR A 179 12.19 15.57 6.88
CA THR A 179 11.69 16.81 7.49
C THR A 179 11.72 17.95 6.48
N THR A 180 12.85 18.15 5.79
CA THR A 180 12.98 19.17 4.74
C THR A 180 11.97 18.98 3.61
N LEU A 181 11.72 17.73 3.18
CA LEU A 181 10.69 17.45 2.16
C LEU A 181 9.29 17.80 2.65
N LEU A 182 8.93 17.46 3.89
CA LEU A 182 7.62 17.73 4.47
C LEU A 182 7.37 19.21 4.79
N GLU A 183 8.41 20.03 4.82
CA GLU A 183 8.31 21.50 4.90
C GLU A 183 7.96 22.14 3.56
N GLN A 184 8.17 21.43 2.45
CA GLN A 184 7.81 21.92 1.12
C GLN A 184 6.31 21.77 0.88
N ARG A 185 5.79 22.55 -0.08
CA ARG A 185 4.38 22.46 -0.50
C ARG A 185 4.24 21.54 -1.71
N TYR A 186 3.37 20.55 -1.58
CA TYR A 186 2.94 19.65 -2.65
C TYR A 186 1.41 19.73 -2.84
N ASP A 187 0.94 19.17 -3.96
CA ASP A 187 -0.49 19.08 -4.27
C ASP A 187 -1.08 17.73 -3.83
N ILE A 188 -0.22 16.75 -3.55
CA ILE A 188 -0.55 15.46 -2.91
C ILE A 188 0.71 14.85 -2.28
N ILE A 189 0.54 14.17 -1.14
CA ILE A 189 1.58 13.35 -0.51
C ILE A 189 1.09 11.91 -0.42
N PHE A 190 1.83 10.98 -1.01
CA PHE A 190 1.64 9.55 -0.86
C PHE A 190 2.68 9.00 0.11
N PHE A 191 2.24 8.37 1.18
CA PHE A 191 3.11 7.84 2.22
C PHE A 191 2.75 6.41 2.55
N THR A 192 3.74 5.51 2.51
CA THR A 192 3.63 4.15 3.03
C THR A 192 4.59 3.97 4.20
N GLY A 193 4.11 3.48 5.33
CA GLY A 193 4.94 3.26 6.51
C GLY A 193 4.15 3.06 7.80
N SER A 194 4.77 3.36 8.95
CA SER A 194 4.12 3.17 10.25
C SER A 194 3.05 4.23 10.55
N PRO A 195 2.00 3.88 11.35
CA PRO A 195 0.98 4.84 11.78
C PRO A 195 1.55 6.08 12.47
N SER A 196 2.63 5.93 13.24
CA SER A 196 3.28 7.04 13.94
C SER A 196 3.91 8.06 12.98
N LEU A 197 4.50 7.61 11.87
CA LEU A 197 5.03 8.49 10.83
C LEU A 197 3.91 9.04 9.95
N GLY A 198 2.88 8.26 9.64
CA GLY A 198 1.70 8.72 8.91
C GLY A 198 1.03 9.93 9.57
N ARG A 199 0.91 9.92 10.90
CA ARG A 199 0.41 11.08 11.66
C ARG A 199 1.29 12.33 11.49
N LYS A 200 2.61 12.18 11.42
CA LYS A 200 3.52 13.30 11.17
C LYS A 200 3.38 13.85 9.76
N VAL A 201 3.25 12.96 8.77
CA VAL A 201 2.99 13.35 7.37
C VAL A 201 1.68 14.12 7.25
N MET A 202 0.60 13.61 7.86
CA MET A 202 -0.71 14.25 7.88
C MET A 202 -0.66 15.63 8.56
N ALA A 203 0.04 15.76 9.68
CA ALA A 203 0.21 17.03 10.38
C ALA A 203 0.99 18.07 9.53
N ALA A 204 2.01 17.63 8.80
CA ALA A 204 2.76 18.49 7.88
C ALA A 204 1.88 18.92 6.69
N ALA A 205 1.16 18.00 6.07
CA ALA A 205 0.25 18.24 4.94
C ALA A 205 -0.89 19.21 5.30
N ALA A 206 -1.41 19.14 6.52
CA ALA A 206 -2.49 19.99 7.01
C ALA A 206 -2.17 21.50 6.96
N LYS A 207 -0.88 21.87 7.08
CA LYS A 207 -0.44 23.28 6.98
C LYS A 207 -0.77 23.91 5.62
N ASN A 208 -0.83 23.12 4.56
CA ASN A 208 -1.09 23.55 3.19
C ASN A 208 -2.42 23.02 2.62
N LEU A 209 -3.23 22.33 3.43
CA LEU A 209 -4.43 21.58 3.00
C LEU A 209 -4.11 20.57 1.89
N THR A 210 -2.89 20.01 1.91
CA THR A 210 -2.45 19.00 0.94
C THR A 210 -3.15 17.67 1.24
N PRO A 211 -3.86 17.06 0.28
CA PRO A 211 -4.42 15.73 0.44
C PRO A 211 -3.30 14.69 0.65
N VAL A 212 -3.60 13.66 1.44
CA VAL A 212 -2.68 12.58 1.74
C VAL A 212 -3.27 11.22 1.37
N VAL A 213 -2.43 10.33 0.87
CA VAL A 213 -2.68 8.88 0.81
C VAL A 213 -1.78 8.25 1.85
N LEU A 214 -2.37 7.55 2.79
CA LEU A 214 -1.63 6.92 3.89
C LEU A 214 -1.86 5.41 3.82
N GLU A 215 -0.81 4.69 3.46
CA GLU A 215 -0.76 3.23 3.51
C GLU A 215 0.03 2.82 4.74
N LEU A 216 -0.69 2.35 5.75
CA LEU A 216 -0.12 2.08 7.06
C LEU A 216 -0.23 0.58 7.36
N GLY A 217 0.32 0.14 8.48
CA GLY A 217 0.23 -1.25 8.90
C GLY A 217 -0.94 -1.51 9.85
N GLY A 218 -0.82 -2.58 10.57
CA GLY A 218 -1.77 -2.98 11.61
C GLY A 218 -1.63 -4.45 11.95
N LYS A 219 -2.32 -4.89 13.00
CA LYS A 219 -2.34 -6.29 13.40
C LYS A 219 -3.40 -7.05 12.61
N SER A 220 -3.01 -7.58 11.46
CA SER A 220 -3.90 -8.32 10.55
C SER A 220 -4.27 -9.70 11.13
N PRO A 221 -5.52 -9.91 11.56
CA PRO A 221 -5.97 -11.19 12.11
C PRO A 221 -6.02 -12.28 11.04
N CYS A 222 -5.61 -13.49 11.43
CA CYS A 222 -5.80 -14.70 10.66
C CYS A 222 -6.73 -15.64 11.43
N ILE A 223 -8.02 -15.60 11.12
CA ILE A 223 -9.06 -16.35 11.81
C ILE A 223 -9.18 -17.73 11.17
N VAL A 224 -9.00 -18.78 11.96
CA VAL A 224 -9.15 -20.18 11.53
C VAL A 224 -10.26 -20.84 12.32
N ASP A 225 -11.40 -21.06 11.67
CA ASP A 225 -12.59 -21.67 12.29
C ASP A 225 -12.56 -23.20 12.17
N ARG A 226 -13.36 -23.88 12.97
CA ARG A 226 -13.45 -25.35 13.08
C ARG A 226 -13.76 -26.06 11.75
N GLY A 227 -14.44 -25.39 10.81
CA GLY A 227 -14.75 -25.92 9.48
C GLY A 227 -13.62 -25.79 8.44
N ALA A 228 -12.45 -25.31 8.84
CA ALA A 228 -11.34 -25.05 7.94
C ALA A 228 -10.65 -26.34 7.47
N ALA A 229 -10.25 -26.38 6.19
CA ALA A 229 -9.47 -27.49 5.61
C ALA A 229 -7.99 -27.38 6.02
N ILE A 230 -7.65 -27.86 7.21
CA ILE A 230 -6.39 -27.57 7.93
C ILE A 230 -5.13 -27.71 7.07
N ALA A 231 -4.98 -28.76 6.25
CA ALA A 231 -3.78 -28.93 5.42
C ALA A 231 -3.60 -27.80 4.40
N THR A 232 -4.69 -27.39 3.72
CA THR A 232 -4.64 -26.27 2.76
C THR A 232 -4.45 -24.93 3.48
N VAL A 233 -5.12 -24.75 4.61
CA VAL A 233 -5.05 -23.55 5.45
C VAL A 233 -3.62 -23.34 5.93
N ALA A 234 -3.01 -24.39 6.53
CA ALA A 234 -1.64 -24.32 7.04
C ALA A 234 -0.64 -23.91 5.93
N ARG A 235 -0.76 -24.49 4.73
CA ARG A 235 0.10 -24.13 3.59
C ARG A 235 -0.03 -22.66 3.21
N ARG A 236 -1.25 -22.13 3.09
CA ARG A 236 -1.52 -20.74 2.72
C ARG A 236 -1.06 -19.76 3.79
N ILE A 237 -1.27 -20.10 5.05
CA ILE A 237 -0.82 -19.29 6.19
C ILE A 237 0.72 -19.30 6.30
N ALA A 238 1.36 -20.48 6.21
CA ALA A 238 2.81 -20.61 6.27
C ALA A 238 3.47 -19.83 5.15
N TRP A 239 2.94 -19.91 3.92
CA TRP A 239 3.42 -19.09 2.80
C TRP A 239 3.27 -17.60 3.09
N GLY A 240 2.07 -17.15 3.49
CA GLY A 240 1.81 -15.73 3.74
C GLY A 240 2.65 -15.13 4.87
N LYS A 241 3.04 -15.95 5.86
CA LYS A 241 3.91 -15.53 6.96
C LYS A 241 5.39 -15.59 6.60
N SER A 242 5.80 -16.53 5.75
CA SER A 242 7.19 -16.69 5.32
C SER A 242 7.61 -15.65 4.28
N LEU A 243 6.67 -15.16 3.46
CA LEU A 243 6.94 -14.16 2.44
C LEU A 243 7.55 -12.90 3.09
N ASN A 244 8.70 -12.47 2.58
CA ASN A 244 9.50 -11.37 3.13
C ASN A 244 9.81 -11.53 4.64
N ALA A 245 9.88 -12.78 5.13
CA ALA A 245 9.99 -13.11 6.56
C ALA A 245 8.93 -12.42 7.44
N GLY A 246 7.70 -12.28 6.94
CA GLY A 246 6.61 -11.62 7.65
C GLY A 246 6.73 -10.09 7.75
N GLN A 247 7.72 -9.48 7.11
CA GLN A 247 7.91 -8.02 7.08
C GLN A 247 7.01 -7.37 6.02
N THR A 248 5.72 -7.61 6.12
CA THR A 248 4.69 -7.23 5.15
C THR A 248 3.48 -6.64 5.88
N CYS A 249 3.02 -5.47 5.48
CA CYS A 249 1.90 -4.76 6.11
C CYS A 249 0.58 -5.55 6.10
N ILE A 250 0.45 -6.50 5.16
CA ILE A 250 -0.68 -7.43 5.04
C ILE A 250 -0.29 -8.87 5.43
N ALA A 251 0.89 -9.12 6.02
CA ALA A 251 1.16 -10.45 6.55
C ALA A 251 0.15 -10.82 7.63
N PRO A 252 -0.29 -12.08 7.70
CA PRO A 252 -0.98 -12.56 8.88
C PRO A 252 -0.16 -12.24 10.14
N ASP A 253 -0.68 -11.40 11.03
CA ASP A 253 0.11 -10.90 12.17
C ASP A 253 -0.05 -11.80 13.38
N TYR A 254 -1.27 -12.24 13.68
CA TYR A 254 -1.57 -13.24 14.72
C TYR A 254 -2.61 -14.25 14.24
N LEU A 255 -2.57 -15.45 14.82
CA LEU A 255 -3.55 -16.51 14.61
C LEU A 255 -4.65 -16.39 15.66
N LEU A 256 -5.90 -16.29 15.20
CA LEU A 256 -7.09 -16.42 16.03
C LEU A 256 -7.77 -17.73 15.64
N VAL A 257 -7.65 -18.76 16.48
CA VAL A 257 -7.92 -20.15 16.10
C VAL A 257 -9.03 -20.76 16.98
N HIS A 258 -10.00 -21.41 16.33
CA HIS A 258 -11.01 -22.17 17.09
C HIS A 258 -10.32 -23.27 17.91
N LYS A 259 -10.67 -23.38 19.20
CA LYS A 259 -9.98 -24.27 20.16
C LYS A 259 -9.89 -25.74 19.70
N GLU A 260 -10.91 -26.23 18.96
CA GLU A 260 -10.96 -27.63 18.50
C GLU A 260 -9.94 -27.96 17.41
N VAL A 261 -9.45 -26.98 16.65
CA VAL A 261 -8.51 -27.21 15.55
C VAL A 261 -7.11 -26.68 15.83
N LYS A 262 -6.87 -26.03 16.98
CA LYS A 262 -5.59 -25.39 17.34
C LYS A 262 -4.40 -26.34 17.22
N SER A 263 -4.43 -27.48 17.89
CA SER A 263 -3.30 -28.42 17.90
C SER A 263 -3.01 -28.96 16.50
N GLN A 264 -4.05 -29.31 15.74
CA GLN A 264 -3.90 -29.78 14.36
C GLN A 264 -3.30 -28.71 13.43
N LEU A 265 -3.71 -27.44 13.63
CA LEU A 265 -3.20 -26.33 12.85
C LEU A 265 -1.72 -26.06 13.15
N ILE A 266 -1.33 -26.01 14.43
CA ILE A 266 0.07 -25.79 14.85
C ILE A 266 0.98 -26.88 14.26
N GLU A 267 0.58 -28.15 14.38
CA GLU A 267 1.34 -29.26 13.80
C GLU A 267 1.44 -29.18 12.26
N ALA A 268 0.33 -28.82 11.60
CA ALA A 268 0.32 -28.67 10.15
C ALA A 268 1.20 -27.48 9.71
N LEU A 269 1.16 -26.34 10.43
CA LEU A 269 2.03 -25.18 10.16
C LEU A 269 3.52 -25.52 10.31
N SER A 270 3.89 -26.27 11.37
CA SER A 270 5.28 -26.74 11.55
C SER A 270 5.76 -27.56 10.35
N ARG A 271 4.94 -28.50 9.86
CA ARG A 271 5.26 -29.29 8.65
C ARG A 271 5.37 -28.41 7.40
N GLU A 272 4.47 -27.45 7.23
CA GLU A 272 4.49 -26.58 6.06
C GLU A 272 5.70 -25.61 6.08
N PHE A 273 6.12 -25.10 7.23
CA PHE A 273 7.36 -24.31 7.33
C PHE A 273 8.58 -25.14 6.91
N THR A 274 8.67 -26.39 7.36
CA THR A 274 9.74 -27.31 6.93
C THR A 274 9.64 -27.61 5.42
N SER A 275 8.42 -27.82 4.90
CA SER A 275 8.21 -28.07 3.46
C SER A 275 8.63 -26.88 2.59
N LEU A 276 8.38 -25.63 3.02
CA LEU A 276 8.68 -24.41 2.27
C LEU A 276 10.15 -24.01 2.36
N LEU A 277 10.78 -24.20 3.52
CA LEU A 277 12.08 -23.61 3.83
C LEU A 277 13.19 -24.65 4.05
N GLY A 278 12.82 -25.94 4.07
CA GLY A 278 13.73 -27.05 4.40
C GLY A 278 13.91 -27.24 5.91
N ASP A 279 14.67 -28.25 6.28
CA ASP A 279 14.94 -28.59 7.69
C ASP A 279 15.76 -27.51 8.42
N ASN A 280 16.48 -26.70 7.66
CA ASN A 280 17.24 -25.55 8.17
C ASN A 280 16.85 -24.28 7.43
N PRO A 281 15.81 -23.56 7.88
CA PRO A 281 15.34 -22.33 7.24
C PRO A 281 16.42 -21.25 7.10
N LYS A 282 17.42 -21.21 7.97
CA LYS A 282 18.55 -20.28 7.90
C LYS A 282 19.35 -20.43 6.59
N GLN A 283 19.47 -21.68 6.06
CA GLN A 283 20.16 -21.96 4.81
C GLN A 283 19.28 -21.82 3.58
N CYS A 284 17.98 -21.58 3.76
CA CYS A 284 17.07 -21.38 2.64
C CYS A 284 17.38 -20.06 1.93
N LYS A 285 17.78 -20.14 0.65
CA LYS A 285 18.08 -18.96 -0.18
C LYS A 285 16.87 -18.05 -0.42
N HIS A 286 15.67 -18.55 -0.19
CA HIS A 286 14.42 -17.79 -0.36
C HIS A 286 13.90 -17.18 0.93
N PHE A 287 14.59 -17.38 2.07
CA PHE A 287 14.11 -16.81 3.33
C PHE A 287 14.85 -15.51 3.65
N VAL A 288 14.12 -14.43 3.57
CA VAL A 288 14.59 -13.04 3.75
C VAL A 288 15.14 -12.80 5.17
N ARG A 289 16.04 -11.82 5.33
CA ARG A 289 16.58 -11.41 6.62
C ARG A 289 15.85 -10.20 7.19
N ILE A 290 15.91 -10.03 8.50
CA ILE A 290 15.36 -8.83 9.17
C ILE A 290 16.17 -7.62 8.76
N VAL A 291 15.49 -6.52 8.47
CA VAL A 291 16.07 -5.35 7.81
C VAL A 291 17.26 -4.73 8.55
N ASN A 292 17.20 -4.65 9.87
CA ASN A 292 18.26 -4.06 10.71
C ASN A 292 18.24 -4.61 12.14
N ASP A 293 19.30 -4.31 12.89
CA ASP A 293 19.50 -4.82 14.25
C ASP A 293 18.42 -4.33 15.23
N LYS A 294 17.93 -3.10 15.07
CA LYS A 294 16.84 -2.58 15.92
C LYS A 294 15.54 -3.39 15.76
N ALA A 295 15.18 -3.73 14.53
CA ALA A 295 14.00 -4.58 14.26
C ALA A 295 14.26 -6.01 14.75
N PHE A 296 15.47 -6.53 14.57
CA PHE A 296 15.86 -7.84 15.05
C PHE A 296 15.76 -7.92 16.59
N ASP A 297 16.38 -6.98 17.31
CA ASP A 297 16.38 -6.98 18.78
C ASP A 297 14.96 -6.83 19.36
N ARG A 298 14.07 -6.04 18.71
CA ARG A 298 12.66 -5.94 19.08
C ARG A 298 11.94 -7.28 18.90
N LEU A 299 12.18 -7.98 17.80
CA LEU A 299 11.54 -9.27 17.53
C LEU A 299 12.02 -10.36 18.48
N VAL A 300 13.33 -10.42 18.77
CA VAL A 300 13.89 -11.37 19.74
C VAL A 300 13.34 -11.09 21.14
N GLY A 301 13.13 -9.83 21.52
CA GLY A 301 12.50 -9.47 22.77
C GLY A 301 11.07 -10.04 22.97
N TYR A 302 10.36 -10.35 21.88
CA TYR A 302 9.05 -11.03 21.98
C TYR A 302 9.17 -12.53 22.28
N LEU A 303 10.36 -13.11 22.13
CA LEU A 303 10.60 -14.54 22.40
C LEU A 303 11.09 -14.79 23.82
N GLU A 304 11.51 -13.73 24.55
CA GLU A 304 11.99 -13.85 25.93
C GLU A 304 10.84 -14.26 26.86
N GLY A 305 10.96 -15.45 27.46
CA GLY A 305 9.93 -16.01 28.33
C GLY A 305 8.63 -16.45 27.67
N ALA A 306 8.59 -16.45 26.32
CA ALA A 306 7.42 -16.88 25.56
C ALA A 306 7.29 -18.40 25.51
N ASP A 307 6.05 -18.90 25.42
CA ASP A 307 5.75 -20.32 25.22
C ASP A 307 5.91 -20.67 23.72
N ILE A 308 7.16 -20.95 23.32
CA ILE A 308 7.50 -21.27 21.94
C ILE A 308 7.16 -22.72 21.63
N VAL A 309 6.26 -22.96 20.70
CA VAL A 309 5.82 -24.32 20.30
C VAL A 309 6.36 -24.75 18.94
N VAL A 310 6.86 -23.82 18.12
CA VAL A 310 7.54 -24.08 16.83
C VAL A 310 8.63 -23.02 16.64
N GLY A 311 9.81 -23.39 16.15
CA GLY A 311 10.91 -22.49 15.85
C GLY A 311 11.56 -21.92 17.12
N GLY A 312 11.86 -20.62 17.10
CA GLY A 312 12.49 -19.88 18.21
C GLY A 312 13.98 -19.67 18.02
N GLU A 313 14.61 -20.32 17.04
CA GLU A 313 16.01 -20.13 16.75
C GLU A 313 16.25 -18.79 16.06
N TYR A 314 17.35 -18.12 16.41
CA TYR A 314 17.76 -16.88 15.78
C TYR A 314 19.27 -16.73 15.71
N ASP A 315 19.72 -15.89 14.80
CA ASP A 315 21.15 -15.52 14.65
C ASP A 315 21.27 -14.02 14.38
N LYS A 316 21.85 -13.29 15.34
CA LYS A 316 22.03 -11.84 15.24
C LYS A 316 23.02 -11.46 14.12
N GLY A 317 24.08 -12.27 13.91
CA GLY A 317 25.09 -11.98 12.89
C GLY A 317 24.52 -11.95 11.46
N GLU A 318 23.51 -12.78 11.21
CA GLU A 318 22.79 -12.83 9.94
C GLU A 318 21.42 -12.12 9.98
N ARG A 319 21.02 -11.57 11.12
CA ARG A 319 19.67 -11.01 11.35
C ARG A 319 18.58 -12.02 10.98
N TYR A 320 18.83 -13.28 11.26
CA TYR A 320 17.92 -14.38 11.01
C TYR A 320 17.07 -14.66 12.23
N ILE A 321 15.77 -14.87 12.02
CA ILE A 321 14.82 -15.42 13.01
C ILE A 321 14.01 -16.49 12.30
N ALA A 322 13.96 -17.68 12.88
CA ALA A 322 13.17 -18.80 12.35
C ALA A 322 11.66 -18.45 12.34
N PRO A 323 10.87 -19.02 11.42
CA PRO A 323 9.41 -19.00 11.57
C PRO A 323 9.03 -19.59 12.92
N THR A 324 8.40 -18.77 13.77
CA THR A 324 8.18 -19.07 15.18
C THR A 324 6.72 -18.97 15.54
N ILE A 325 6.16 -19.98 16.20
CA ILE A 325 4.81 -19.96 16.77
C ILE A 325 4.91 -19.86 18.28
N VAL A 326 4.25 -18.87 18.85
CA VAL A 326 4.16 -18.62 20.30
C VAL A 326 2.73 -18.90 20.75
N ASP A 327 2.56 -19.79 21.72
CA ASP A 327 1.28 -20.14 22.30
C ASP A 327 1.03 -19.44 23.64
N ASN A 328 -0.17 -19.59 24.18
CA ASN A 328 -0.59 -19.07 25.49
C ASN A 328 -0.24 -17.58 25.71
N VAL A 329 -0.40 -16.79 24.68
CA VAL A 329 0.02 -15.38 24.66
C VAL A 329 -0.96 -14.53 25.48
N ASP A 330 -0.42 -13.73 26.39
CA ASP A 330 -1.18 -12.65 27.03
C ASP A 330 -1.54 -11.58 25.98
N THR A 331 -2.86 -11.34 25.84
CA THR A 331 -3.38 -10.37 24.85
C THR A 331 -3.01 -8.92 25.14
N ASP A 332 -2.54 -8.61 26.35
CA ASP A 332 -2.05 -7.29 26.74
C ASP A 332 -0.51 -7.15 26.59
N SER A 333 0.18 -8.25 26.24
CA SER A 333 1.62 -8.24 26.03
C SER A 333 2.05 -7.44 24.78
N PRO A 334 3.29 -6.95 24.71
CA PRO A 334 3.77 -6.15 23.58
C PRO A 334 3.61 -6.80 22.21
N ILE A 335 3.77 -8.12 22.11
CA ILE A 335 3.58 -8.86 20.85
C ILE A 335 2.14 -8.77 20.33
N MET A 336 1.15 -8.55 21.21
CA MET A 336 -0.26 -8.39 20.86
C MET A 336 -0.69 -6.92 20.73
N GLN A 337 0.10 -5.96 21.22
CA GLN A 337 -0.21 -4.53 21.13
C GLN A 337 0.41 -3.84 19.92
N GLU A 338 1.56 -4.33 19.43
CA GLU A 338 2.26 -3.76 18.27
C GLU A 338 2.18 -4.70 17.06
N GLU A 339 2.26 -4.14 15.85
CA GLU A 339 2.46 -4.91 14.63
C GLU A 339 3.80 -5.65 14.70
N ILE A 340 3.79 -6.96 14.53
CA ILE A 340 4.99 -7.81 14.70
C ILE A 340 6.00 -7.51 13.59
N PHE A 341 5.56 -7.48 12.32
CA PHE A 341 6.41 -7.20 11.17
C PHE A 341 7.66 -8.09 11.13
N GLY A 342 7.44 -9.39 11.29
CA GLY A 342 8.47 -10.41 11.38
C GLY A 342 7.89 -11.83 11.37
N PRO A 343 8.75 -12.88 11.42
CA PRO A 343 8.32 -14.27 11.25
C PRO A 343 7.79 -14.91 12.53
N ILE A 344 7.23 -14.15 13.45
CA ILE A 344 6.69 -14.64 14.72
C ILE A 344 5.16 -14.62 14.68
N PHE A 345 4.53 -15.70 15.16
CA PHE A 345 3.09 -15.92 15.10
C PHE A 345 2.52 -16.23 16.47
N PRO A 346 1.96 -15.27 17.20
CA PRO A 346 1.21 -15.52 18.41
C PRO A 346 -0.13 -16.18 18.10
N VAL A 347 -0.54 -17.13 18.94
CA VAL A 347 -1.80 -17.88 18.84
C VAL A 347 -2.74 -17.49 19.98
N VAL A 348 -3.93 -17.07 19.60
CA VAL A 348 -5.06 -16.81 20.52
C VAL A 348 -6.20 -17.75 20.14
N THR A 349 -6.91 -18.30 21.12
CA THR A 349 -8.04 -19.22 20.88
C THR A 349 -9.38 -18.52 21.05
N PHE A 350 -10.40 -19.05 20.36
CA PHE A 350 -11.79 -18.68 20.53
C PHE A 350 -12.72 -19.93 20.52
N GLU A 351 -13.93 -19.79 21.01
CA GLU A 351 -14.94 -20.85 21.07
C GLU A 351 -16.10 -20.63 20.10
N SER A 352 -16.37 -19.39 19.71
CA SER A 352 -17.40 -19.03 18.72
C SER A 352 -16.97 -17.95 17.77
N THR A 353 -17.56 -17.93 16.57
CA THR A 353 -17.27 -16.91 15.56
C THR A 353 -17.59 -15.51 16.08
N GLU A 354 -18.60 -15.36 16.95
CA GLU A 354 -18.96 -14.10 17.61
C GLU A 354 -17.86 -13.60 18.54
N GLU A 355 -17.20 -14.50 19.28
CA GLU A 355 -16.06 -14.18 20.12
C GLU A 355 -14.87 -13.70 19.27
N ALA A 356 -14.58 -14.38 18.16
CA ALA A 356 -13.54 -13.95 17.22
C ALA A 356 -13.83 -12.56 16.65
N VAL A 357 -15.06 -12.29 16.24
CA VAL A 357 -15.48 -10.97 15.76
C VAL A 357 -15.32 -9.91 16.83
N LYS A 358 -15.75 -10.20 18.08
CA LYS A 358 -15.59 -9.29 19.20
C LYS A 358 -14.11 -8.97 19.44
N PHE A 359 -13.24 -9.99 19.47
CA PHE A 359 -11.81 -9.82 19.65
C PHE A 359 -11.19 -8.89 18.60
N VAL A 360 -11.60 -9.01 17.33
CA VAL A 360 -11.12 -8.15 16.24
C VAL A 360 -11.67 -6.73 16.38
N THR A 361 -12.95 -6.56 16.71
CA THR A 361 -13.62 -5.25 16.73
C THR A 361 -13.24 -4.39 17.94
N GLU A 362 -12.75 -4.99 19.01
CA GLU A 362 -12.20 -4.27 20.18
C GLU A 362 -10.80 -3.69 19.92
N ARG A 363 -10.22 -3.96 18.74
CA ARG A 363 -8.90 -3.50 18.33
C ARG A 363 -8.96 -2.52 17.17
N GLU A 364 -7.86 -1.85 16.90
CA GLU A 364 -7.73 -0.96 15.74
C GLU A 364 -7.95 -1.70 14.43
N LYS A 365 -8.59 -1.05 13.48
CA LYS A 365 -8.90 -1.62 12.17
C LYS A 365 -7.62 -1.97 11.41
N PRO A 366 -7.40 -3.26 11.07
CA PRO A 366 -6.20 -3.71 10.38
C PRO A 366 -6.22 -3.37 8.89
N LEU A 367 -5.05 -3.43 8.25
CA LEU A 367 -4.94 -3.31 6.80
C LEU A 367 -5.52 -4.54 6.08
N ALA A 368 -5.33 -5.74 6.63
CA ALA A 368 -5.91 -6.96 6.08
C ALA A 368 -6.60 -7.82 7.16
N LEU A 369 -7.58 -8.61 6.73
CA LEU A 369 -8.25 -9.62 7.55
C LEU A 369 -8.33 -10.93 6.74
N TYR A 370 -8.00 -12.04 7.39
CA TYR A 370 -8.05 -13.37 6.80
C TYR A 370 -9.00 -14.25 7.57
N TYR A 371 -9.89 -14.94 6.85
CA TYR A 371 -10.81 -15.89 7.44
C TYR A 371 -10.72 -17.22 6.70
N PHE A 372 -10.62 -18.30 7.46
CA PHE A 372 -10.60 -19.67 6.97
C PHE A 372 -11.73 -20.47 7.61
N GLY A 373 -12.65 -20.96 6.80
CA GLY A 373 -13.82 -21.72 7.22
C GLY A 373 -14.90 -21.75 6.16
N ASP A 374 -16.15 -21.92 6.58
CA ASP A 374 -17.30 -21.94 5.69
C ASP A 374 -17.75 -20.54 5.25
N ASN A 375 -18.45 -20.48 4.12
CA ASN A 375 -18.87 -19.21 3.52
C ASN A 375 -19.86 -18.41 4.38
N LYS A 376 -20.73 -19.07 5.13
CA LYS A 376 -21.74 -18.40 5.96
C LYS A 376 -21.09 -17.66 7.11
N SER A 377 -20.16 -18.32 7.79
CA SER A 377 -19.36 -17.71 8.86
C SER A 377 -18.45 -16.61 8.30
N ALA A 378 -17.89 -16.80 7.09
CA ALA A 378 -17.11 -15.77 6.39
C ALA A 378 -17.94 -14.49 6.16
N GLU A 379 -19.15 -14.61 5.64
CA GLU A 379 -20.07 -13.48 5.44
C GLU A 379 -20.40 -12.78 6.77
N TYR A 380 -20.61 -13.55 7.83
CA TYR A 380 -20.85 -12.99 9.17
C TYR A 380 -19.64 -12.17 9.64
N VAL A 381 -18.43 -12.73 9.56
CA VAL A 381 -17.19 -12.03 9.95
C VAL A 381 -17.00 -10.76 9.14
N LEU A 382 -17.09 -10.82 7.81
CA LEU A 382 -16.91 -9.65 6.93
C LEU A 382 -17.97 -8.56 7.20
N LYS A 383 -19.19 -8.94 7.52
CA LYS A 383 -20.27 -7.98 7.83
C LYS A 383 -20.06 -7.24 9.15
N HIS A 384 -19.44 -7.91 10.15
CA HIS A 384 -19.34 -7.38 11.51
C HIS A 384 -17.94 -6.87 11.87
N THR A 385 -16.99 -6.94 10.94
CA THR A 385 -15.63 -6.39 11.11
C THR A 385 -15.33 -5.31 10.06
N SER A 386 -14.22 -4.61 10.21
CA SER A 386 -13.74 -3.63 9.24
C SER A 386 -12.23 -3.78 9.07
N SER A 387 -11.76 -3.80 7.83
CA SER A 387 -10.35 -3.85 7.44
C SER A 387 -10.13 -3.11 6.12
N GLY A 388 -8.89 -2.84 5.75
CA GLY A 388 -8.56 -2.30 4.44
C GLY A 388 -8.95 -3.27 3.31
N GLY A 389 -8.55 -4.53 3.45
CA GLY A 389 -8.91 -5.63 2.54
C GLY A 389 -9.11 -6.93 3.31
N ALA A 390 -9.63 -7.97 2.63
CA ALA A 390 -9.81 -9.28 3.23
C ALA A 390 -9.62 -10.41 2.21
N CYS A 391 -9.23 -11.61 2.70
CA CYS A 391 -9.34 -12.85 1.94
C CYS A 391 -10.14 -13.89 2.71
N VAL A 392 -10.98 -14.62 2.01
CA VAL A 392 -11.65 -15.82 2.52
C VAL A 392 -10.94 -17.04 1.98
N ASN A 393 -10.53 -17.93 2.88
CA ASN A 393 -9.78 -19.14 2.56
C ASN A 393 -8.45 -18.92 1.83
N ASP A 394 -7.85 -17.73 1.98
CA ASP A 394 -6.51 -17.42 1.45
C ASP A 394 -5.82 -16.32 2.30
N THR A 395 -4.55 -16.03 2.01
CA THR A 395 -3.81 -14.90 2.59
C THR A 395 -3.22 -14.05 1.47
N ILE A 396 -3.05 -12.75 1.71
CA ILE A 396 -2.32 -11.79 0.83
C ILE A 396 -2.95 -11.58 -0.56
N MET A 397 -3.55 -12.60 -1.18
CA MET A 397 -3.95 -12.61 -2.60
C MET A 397 -4.91 -11.49 -3.04
N HIS A 398 -5.56 -10.77 -2.13
CA HIS A 398 -6.37 -9.60 -2.50
C HIS A 398 -5.55 -8.48 -3.15
N ILE A 399 -4.23 -8.35 -2.84
CA ILE A 399 -3.34 -7.37 -3.48
C ILE A 399 -3.01 -7.74 -4.94
N ALA A 400 -3.08 -9.02 -5.30
CA ALA A 400 -2.74 -9.49 -6.65
C ALA A 400 -3.80 -9.14 -7.70
N ASN A 401 -4.99 -8.71 -7.29
CA ASN A 401 -6.03 -8.29 -8.21
C ASN A 401 -6.01 -6.77 -8.40
N GLU A 402 -5.42 -6.31 -9.49
CA GLU A 402 -5.29 -4.88 -9.85
C GLU A 402 -6.62 -4.12 -10.04
N ARG A 403 -7.77 -4.83 -10.03
CA ARG A 403 -9.11 -4.25 -10.13
C ARG A 403 -9.75 -4.01 -8.78
N LEU A 404 -9.13 -4.47 -7.70
CA LEU A 404 -9.58 -4.21 -6.34
C LEU A 404 -8.83 -3.00 -5.78
N PRO A 405 -9.53 -2.11 -5.06
CA PRO A 405 -8.85 -1.04 -4.33
C PRO A 405 -7.97 -1.65 -3.24
N PHE A 406 -6.75 -1.15 -3.10
CA PHE A 406 -5.87 -1.48 -1.99
C PHE A 406 -5.64 -0.25 -1.14
N GLY A 407 -5.91 -0.34 0.16
CA GLY A 407 -5.75 0.77 1.09
C GLY A 407 -6.33 0.44 2.46
N GLY A 408 -5.94 1.23 3.46
CA GLY A 408 -6.34 1.06 4.84
C GLY A 408 -7.60 1.85 5.23
N VAL A 409 -8.07 1.61 6.45
CA VAL A 409 -9.19 2.32 7.08
C VAL A 409 -8.88 2.62 8.54
N GLY A 410 -9.11 3.86 8.99
CA GLY A 410 -8.79 4.26 10.37
C GLY A 410 -7.29 4.26 10.62
N ASN A 411 -6.83 3.48 11.60
CA ASN A 411 -5.40 3.43 11.96
C ASN A 411 -4.52 2.73 10.90
N SER A 412 -5.11 1.92 10.02
CA SER A 412 -4.38 1.25 8.93
C SER A 412 -4.20 2.08 7.67
N GLY A 413 -4.84 3.24 7.56
CA GLY A 413 -4.61 4.12 6.44
C GLY A 413 -5.80 4.97 6.02
N MET A 414 -5.62 5.66 4.89
CA MET A 414 -6.62 6.56 4.29
C MET A 414 -6.39 6.62 2.78
N SER A 415 -7.48 6.57 2.02
CA SER A 415 -7.53 6.40 0.57
C SER A 415 -7.18 4.98 0.11
N SER A 416 -7.16 4.78 -1.19
CA SER A 416 -6.78 3.52 -1.84
C SER A 416 -6.06 3.80 -3.15
N TYR A 417 -5.34 2.78 -3.64
CA TYR A 417 -4.63 2.82 -4.91
C TYR A 417 -4.67 1.44 -5.58
N HIS A 418 -3.90 1.15 -6.57
CA HIS A 418 -3.88 0.08 -7.56
C HIS A 418 -4.86 0.31 -8.72
N GLY A 419 -4.37 0.06 -9.91
CA GLY A 419 -5.12 0.20 -11.14
C GLY A 419 -5.77 1.58 -11.28
N ARG A 420 -7.08 1.59 -11.49
CA ARG A 420 -7.82 2.84 -11.67
C ARG A 420 -7.77 3.74 -10.43
N GLU A 421 -7.77 3.19 -9.23
CA GLU A 421 -7.72 4.00 -8.00
C GLU A 421 -6.42 4.79 -7.92
N SER A 422 -5.29 4.23 -8.42
CA SER A 422 -4.01 4.96 -8.55
C SER A 422 -4.15 6.19 -9.45
N PHE A 423 -4.86 6.09 -10.58
CA PHE A 423 -5.12 7.25 -11.44
C PHE A 423 -6.06 8.26 -10.76
N ASP A 424 -7.14 7.78 -10.16
CA ASP A 424 -8.17 8.63 -9.56
C ASP A 424 -7.62 9.40 -8.33
N VAL A 425 -6.77 8.81 -7.49
CA VAL A 425 -6.23 9.44 -6.28
C VAL A 425 -5.25 10.59 -6.58
N PHE A 426 -4.53 10.54 -7.71
CA PHE A 426 -3.68 11.64 -8.18
C PHE A 426 -4.42 12.64 -9.07
N SER A 427 -5.74 12.47 -9.26
CA SER A 427 -6.58 13.31 -10.11
C SER A 427 -7.63 14.08 -9.32
N HIS A 428 -7.94 15.30 -9.77
CA HIS A 428 -9.12 16.04 -9.33
C HIS A 428 -10.27 15.87 -10.31
N ARG A 429 -11.45 15.56 -9.80
CA ARG A 429 -12.68 15.40 -10.60
C ARG A 429 -13.44 16.71 -10.69
N ARG A 430 -13.18 17.50 -11.74
CA ARG A 430 -13.83 18.79 -11.96
C ARG A 430 -15.19 18.62 -12.62
N ALA A 431 -16.25 19.08 -11.95
CA ALA A 431 -17.58 19.17 -12.51
C ALA A 431 -17.71 20.36 -13.48
N VAL A 432 -18.23 20.11 -14.68
CA VAL A 432 -18.42 21.15 -15.70
C VAL A 432 -19.86 21.09 -16.22
N VAL A 433 -20.53 22.24 -16.17
CA VAL A 433 -21.83 22.44 -16.82
C VAL A 433 -21.65 23.44 -17.95
N THR A 434 -22.07 23.08 -19.15
CA THR A 434 -22.08 23.96 -20.31
C THR A 434 -23.51 24.31 -20.66
N THR A 435 -23.86 25.60 -20.60
CA THR A 435 -25.18 26.12 -20.97
C THR A 435 -25.04 26.91 -22.26
N PRO A 436 -25.86 26.62 -23.30
CA PRO A 436 -25.88 27.43 -24.52
C PRO A 436 -26.33 28.87 -24.23
N THR A 437 -25.86 29.82 -25.03
CA THR A 437 -26.19 31.25 -24.87
C THR A 437 -27.37 31.72 -25.75
N TRP A 438 -27.87 30.82 -26.64
CA TRP A 438 -28.99 31.14 -27.55
C TRP A 438 -30.37 31.13 -26.82
N ILE A 439 -30.45 30.60 -25.64
CA ILE A 439 -31.63 30.61 -24.78
C ILE A 439 -31.24 30.94 -23.34
N ASP A 440 -32.05 31.73 -22.70
CA ASP A 440 -31.94 32.05 -21.28
C ASP A 440 -33.28 31.82 -20.59
N VAL A 441 -33.20 31.40 -19.32
CA VAL A 441 -34.39 31.06 -18.53
C VAL A 441 -34.66 32.18 -17.52
N PRO A 442 -35.61 33.11 -17.82
CA PRO A 442 -35.72 34.36 -17.09
C PRO A 442 -36.17 34.19 -15.62
N PHE A 443 -36.84 33.09 -15.28
CA PHE A 443 -37.37 32.90 -13.92
C PHE A 443 -36.30 32.51 -12.89
N ARG A 444 -35.07 32.29 -13.28
CA ARG A 444 -33.92 32.07 -12.36
C ARG A 444 -33.37 33.42 -11.81
N TYR A 445 -33.76 34.56 -12.38
CA TYR A 445 -33.24 35.85 -12.01
C TYR A 445 -34.18 36.59 -11.05
N MET A 446 -33.59 37.39 -10.16
CA MET A 446 -34.34 38.33 -9.34
C MET A 446 -35.04 39.38 -10.21
N PRO A 447 -36.25 39.81 -9.84
CA PRO A 447 -36.99 39.57 -8.60
C PRO A 447 -37.88 38.32 -8.62
N TYR A 448 -37.42 37.20 -9.19
CA TYR A 448 -38.10 35.88 -9.21
C TYR A 448 -39.56 35.92 -9.71
N LYS A 449 -39.80 36.61 -10.79
CA LYS A 449 -41.09 36.62 -11.47
C LYS A 449 -41.50 35.18 -11.78
N MET A 450 -42.75 34.77 -11.51
CA MET A 450 -43.26 33.41 -11.70
C MET A 450 -42.82 32.39 -10.64
N PHE A 451 -42.35 32.79 -9.45
CA PHE A 451 -41.92 31.88 -8.39
C PHE A 451 -42.95 30.79 -8.05
N SER A 452 -44.26 31.16 -8.01
CA SER A 452 -45.33 30.20 -7.73
C SER A 452 -45.44 29.08 -8.80
N LEU A 453 -45.09 29.35 -10.06
CA LEU A 453 -45.07 28.35 -11.12
C LEU A 453 -43.82 27.46 -11.00
N VAL A 454 -42.67 28.07 -10.75
CA VAL A 454 -41.41 27.34 -10.56
C VAL A 454 -41.49 26.36 -9.38
N LYS A 455 -42.15 26.81 -8.27
CA LYS A 455 -42.35 25.94 -7.09
C LYS A 455 -43.22 24.71 -7.37
N LYS A 456 -44.05 24.72 -8.39
CA LYS A 456 -44.86 23.56 -8.78
C LYS A 456 -44.10 22.54 -9.69
N ILE A 457 -43.01 23.00 -10.34
CA ILE A 457 -42.21 22.19 -11.27
C ILE A 457 -41.00 21.57 -10.58
N LEU A 458 -40.47 22.20 -9.54
CA LEU A 458 -39.40 21.70 -8.69
C LEU A 458 -39.90 20.75 -7.59
#